data_d15bf51644a79d4aeeafb0a899af85a4
#
_entry.id   d15bf51644a79d4aeeafb0a899af85a4
#
_cell.length_a   1.000
_cell.length_b   1.000
_cell.length_c   1.000
_cell.angle_alpha   90.00
_cell.angle_beta   90.00
_cell.angle_gamma   90.00
#
_symmetry.space_group_name_H-M   'P 1'
#
loop_
_entity.id
_entity.type
_entity.pdbx_description
1 polymer ?
#
loop_
_entity_poly.entity_id
_entity_poly.type
_entity_poly.pdbx_seq_one_letter_code
_entity_poly.pdbx_strand_id
1 'polypeptide(L)'
;MILLKLDLRPLLAGERLLAFDYELPLEVDPEDTSSFLYGVSFPSPMKVTGEITNTAGYMKMTLSMSVDYQTVCARCLAPVGGCFTLDLEKTVASRDMLADPDDSKYDDYAIIEDGFLDMDEPLREQIEMEFPVRFLCHEDCKGLCPKCGKNLNDGECDCPKKEIDPRLAGLGPLLAKLKEEENK
;
A
#
# COMPACT_ATOMS: atom_id res chain seq x y z
N MET A 1 7.23 -8.41 -9.95
CA MET A 1 7.28 -9.73 -9.27
C MET A 1 8.46 -9.72 -8.34
N ILE A 2 8.23 -9.88 -7.04
CA ILE A 2 9.28 -9.90 -6.00
C ILE A 2 9.72 -11.35 -5.87
N LEU A 3 10.91 -11.72 -6.32
CA LEU A 3 11.39 -13.11 -6.22
C LEU A 3 12.28 -13.26 -4.98
N LEU A 4 11.65 -13.38 -3.82
CA LEU A 4 12.35 -13.63 -2.56
C LEU A 4 11.94 -14.98 -1.98
N LYS A 5 12.86 -15.97 -2.04
CA LYS A 5 12.71 -17.27 -1.39
C LYS A 5 13.76 -17.44 -0.29
N LEU A 6 13.27 -17.66 0.92
CA LEU A 6 14.11 -17.90 2.09
C LEU A 6 14.32 -19.41 2.30
N ASP A 7 15.56 -19.83 2.48
CA ASP A 7 15.89 -21.22 2.84
C ASP A 7 15.73 -21.43 4.36
N LEU A 8 14.69 -22.14 4.75
CA LEU A 8 14.38 -22.43 6.16
C LEU A 8 14.89 -23.79 6.65
N ARG A 9 15.59 -24.56 5.82
CA ARG A 9 16.13 -25.87 6.22
C ARG A 9 17.04 -25.80 7.45
N PRO A 10 17.87 -24.75 7.68
CA PRO A 10 18.62 -24.60 8.94
C PRO A 10 17.70 -24.49 10.17
N LEU A 11 16.62 -23.71 10.09
CA LEU A 11 15.64 -23.58 11.17
C LEU A 11 14.90 -24.90 11.44
N LEU A 12 14.56 -25.64 10.37
CA LEU A 12 13.93 -26.95 10.47
C LEU A 12 14.91 -28.01 11.04
N ALA A 13 16.21 -27.82 10.83
CA ALA A 13 17.25 -28.67 11.39
C ALA A 13 17.60 -28.36 12.86
N GLY A 14 17.00 -27.34 13.46
CA GLY A 14 17.13 -27.01 14.89
C GLY A 14 17.82 -25.68 15.20
N GLU A 15 18.14 -24.85 14.22
CA GLU A 15 18.53 -23.47 14.47
C GLU A 15 17.36 -22.69 15.07
N ARG A 16 17.68 -21.67 15.88
CA ARG A 16 16.66 -20.90 16.59
C ARG A 16 16.31 -19.57 15.91
N LEU A 17 17.20 -19.08 15.07
CA LEU A 17 17.08 -17.76 14.45
C LEU A 17 17.68 -17.79 13.05
N LEU A 18 16.97 -17.23 12.09
CA LEU A 18 17.45 -16.89 10.76
C LEU A 18 17.19 -15.41 10.52
N ALA A 19 18.26 -14.62 10.43
CA ALA A 19 18.15 -13.21 10.03
C ALA A 19 18.41 -13.09 8.53
N PHE A 20 17.74 -12.11 7.89
CA PHE A 20 17.88 -11.82 6.47
C PHE A 20 17.85 -10.32 6.18
N ASP A 21 18.57 -9.94 5.13
CA ASP A 21 18.66 -8.57 4.63
C ASP A 21 18.79 -8.62 3.10
N TYR A 22 17.82 -8.08 2.39
CA TYR A 22 17.75 -8.11 0.93
C TYR A 22 17.42 -6.74 0.35
N GLU A 23 18.01 -6.48 -0.80
CA GLU A 23 17.62 -5.37 -1.68
C GLU A 23 17.02 -5.95 -2.96
N LEU A 24 15.75 -5.63 -3.21
CA LEU A 24 14.97 -6.21 -4.30
C LEU A 24 14.42 -5.11 -5.20
N PRO A 25 14.54 -5.22 -6.53
CA PRO A 25 13.88 -4.29 -7.41
C PRO A 25 12.36 -4.45 -7.32
N LEU A 26 11.65 -3.35 -7.14
CA LEU A 26 10.20 -3.31 -7.27
C LEU A 26 9.86 -2.76 -8.65
N GLU A 27 9.61 -3.66 -9.59
CA GLU A 27 9.25 -3.31 -10.96
C GLU A 27 7.73 -3.21 -11.10
N VAL A 28 7.28 -2.07 -11.60
CA VAL A 28 5.88 -1.82 -11.95
C VAL A 28 5.81 -1.65 -13.45
N ASP A 29 4.91 -2.37 -14.10
CA ASP A 29 4.64 -2.17 -15.52
C ASP A 29 3.94 -0.81 -15.72
N PRO A 30 4.57 0.14 -16.40
CA PRO A 30 3.99 1.46 -16.62
C PRO A 30 2.74 1.45 -17.51
N GLU A 31 2.50 0.36 -18.24
CA GLU A 31 1.34 0.20 -19.12
C GLU A 31 0.17 -0.52 -18.42
N ASP A 32 0.43 -1.17 -17.28
CA ASP A 32 -0.61 -1.85 -16.50
C ASP A 32 -1.44 -0.87 -15.68
N THR A 33 -2.47 -0.31 -16.31
CA THR A 33 -3.44 0.60 -15.66
C THR A 33 -4.34 -0.09 -14.64
N SER A 34 -4.31 -1.42 -14.55
CA SER A 34 -5.07 -2.18 -13.55
C SER A 34 -4.31 -2.35 -12.24
N SER A 35 -3.00 -2.11 -12.25
CA SER A 35 -2.16 -2.18 -11.07
C SER A 35 -2.51 -1.08 -10.08
N PHE A 36 -2.61 -1.42 -8.79
CA PHE A 36 -2.77 -0.44 -7.70
C PHE A 36 -1.56 0.51 -7.57
N LEU A 37 -0.39 0.15 -8.14
CA LEU A 37 0.81 0.96 -8.20
C LEU A 37 0.90 1.81 -9.48
N TYR A 38 -0.16 1.84 -10.30
CA TYR A 38 -0.17 2.64 -11.52
C TYR A 38 0.15 4.12 -11.25
N GLY A 39 1.09 4.66 -12.00
CA GLY A 39 1.54 6.06 -11.86
C GLY A 39 2.50 6.30 -10.67
N VAL A 40 2.98 5.24 -10.04
CA VAL A 40 4.04 5.28 -9.04
C VAL A 40 5.33 4.71 -9.63
N SER A 41 6.46 5.35 -9.37
CA SER A 41 7.80 4.85 -9.72
C SER A 41 8.64 4.66 -8.47
N PHE A 42 9.51 3.67 -8.49
CA PHE A 42 10.40 3.32 -7.39
C PHE A 42 11.85 3.53 -7.84
N PRO A 43 12.48 4.68 -7.46
CA PRO A 43 13.82 5.05 -7.95
C PRO A 43 14.95 4.22 -7.32
N SER A 44 14.69 3.59 -6.18
CA SER A 44 15.65 2.74 -5.46
C SER A 44 15.06 1.34 -5.23
N PRO A 45 15.91 0.31 -5.06
CA PRO A 45 15.44 -1.00 -4.68
C PRO A 45 14.73 -0.96 -3.31
N MET A 46 13.77 -1.84 -3.14
CA MET A 46 13.10 -2.09 -1.89
C MET A 46 14.07 -2.84 -0.95
N LYS A 47 14.20 -2.34 0.28
CA LYS A 47 14.97 -3.00 1.34
C LYS A 47 14.01 -3.82 2.19
N VAL A 48 14.35 -5.10 2.38
CA VAL A 48 13.59 -6.04 3.21
C VAL A 48 14.54 -6.65 4.23
N THR A 49 14.35 -6.31 5.50
CA THR A 49 15.14 -6.84 6.60
C THR A 49 14.25 -7.57 7.58
N GLY A 50 14.71 -8.64 8.17
CA GLY A 50 13.88 -9.35 9.14
C GLY A 50 14.56 -10.56 9.74
N GLU A 51 13.77 -11.26 10.54
CA GLU A 51 14.20 -12.48 11.20
C GLU A 51 13.05 -13.49 11.31
N ILE A 52 13.42 -14.77 11.31
CA ILE A 52 12.51 -15.86 11.62
C ILE A 52 13.05 -16.58 12.84
N THR A 53 12.24 -16.66 13.89
CA THR A 53 12.57 -17.35 15.13
C THR A 53 11.85 -18.70 15.19
N ASN A 54 12.55 -19.74 15.67
CA ASN A 54 11.97 -21.05 15.95
C ASN A 54 12.03 -21.33 17.45
N THR A 55 10.86 -21.41 18.09
CA THR A 55 10.74 -21.74 19.50
C THR A 55 9.93 -23.04 19.65
N ALA A 56 10.64 -24.14 19.81
CA ALA A 56 10.07 -25.48 19.99
C ALA A 56 9.07 -25.90 18.88
N GLY A 57 9.39 -25.55 17.62
CA GLY A 57 8.54 -25.84 16.45
C GLY A 57 7.55 -24.74 16.08
N TYR A 58 7.35 -23.78 16.95
CA TYR A 58 6.60 -22.57 16.61
C TYR A 58 7.53 -21.56 15.94
N MET A 59 7.28 -21.26 14.68
CA MET A 59 8.07 -20.31 13.91
C MET A 59 7.30 -19.01 13.70
N LYS A 60 7.98 -17.91 14.01
CA LYS A 60 7.46 -16.57 13.86
C LYS A 60 8.41 -15.75 13.01
N MET A 61 7.88 -15.10 12.00
CA MET A 61 8.58 -14.16 11.14
C MET A 61 8.22 -12.74 11.50
N THR A 62 9.23 -11.90 11.61
CA THR A 62 9.08 -10.44 11.68
C THR A 62 9.95 -9.82 10.60
N LEU A 63 9.42 -8.89 9.84
CA LEU A 63 10.18 -8.16 8.85
C LEU A 63 9.76 -6.69 8.78
N SER A 64 10.71 -5.87 8.39
CA SER A 64 10.50 -4.48 8.01
C SER A 64 10.90 -4.28 6.56
N MET A 65 10.07 -3.57 5.83
CA MET A 65 10.31 -3.21 4.44
C MET A 65 10.32 -1.70 4.30
N SER A 66 11.19 -1.17 3.43
CA SER A 66 11.20 0.24 3.06
C SER A 66 11.51 0.42 1.58
N VAL A 67 10.81 1.35 0.93
CA VAL A 67 11.06 1.71 -0.48
C VAL A 67 10.74 3.18 -0.72
N ASP A 68 11.63 3.85 -1.47
CA ASP A 68 11.37 5.22 -1.91
C ASP A 68 10.44 5.20 -3.13
N TYR A 69 9.47 6.11 -3.14
CA TYR A 69 8.53 6.23 -4.23
C TYR A 69 8.47 7.66 -4.78
N GLN A 70 8.10 7.76 -6.05
CA GLN A 70 7.78 9.02 -6.72
C GLN A 70 6.47 8.88 -7.49
N THR A 71 5.61 9.88 -7.37
CA THR A 71 4.31 9.94 -8.02
C THR A 71 3.86 11.39 -8.19
N VAL A 72 2.60 11.61 -8.51
CA VAL A 72 2.03 12.95 -8.63
C VAL A 72 0.89 13.17 -7.64
N CYS A 73 0.72 14.41 -7.22
CA CYS A 73 -0.39 14.80 -6.36
C CYS A 73 -1.73 14.56 -7.07
N ALA A 74 -2.64 13.83 -6.44
CA ALA A 74 -3.95 13.52 -6.98
C ALA A 74 -4.87 14.75 -7.21
N ARG A 75 -4.48 15.94 -6.67
CA ARG A 75 -5.27 17.17 -6.83
C ARG A 75 -4.63 18.17 -7.78
N CYS A 76 -3.32 18.39 -7.71
CA CYS A 76 -2.65 19.45 -8.49
C CYS A 76 -1.58 18.95 -9.46
N LEU A 77 -1.36 17.63 -9.53
CA LEU A 77 -0.40 16.95 -10.41
C LEU A 77 1.06 17.35 -10.16
N ALA A 78 1.35 18.09 -9.10
CA ALA A 78 2.73 18.36 -8.70
C ALA A 78 3.43 17.05 -8.30
N PRO A 79 4.75 16.92 -8.55
CA PRO A 79 5.50 15.74 -8.13
C PRO A 79 5.47 15.58 -6.60
N VAL A 80 5.30 14.35 -6.16
CA VAL A 80 5.31 13.93 -4.76
C VAL A 80 6.24 12.74 -4.63
N GLY A 81 7.08 12.72 -3.61
CA GLY A 81 7.93 11.59 -3.29
C GLY A 81 7.99 11.39 -1.78
N GLY A 82 8.33 10.19 -1.40
CA GLY A 82 8.47 9.81 0.00
C GLY A 82 9.09 8.43 0.14
N CYS A 83 9.17 7.97 1.36
CA CYS A 83 9.56 6.62 1.70
C CYS A 83 8.33 5.89 2.28
N PHE A 84 7.98 4.76 1.71
CA PHE A 84 6.97 3.86 2.25
C PHE A 84 7.67 2.82 3.11
N THR A 85 7.16 2.62 4.31
CA THR A 85 7.66 1.61 5.26
C THR A 85 6.51 0.72 5.69
N LEU A 86 6.81 -0.56 5.86
CA LEU A 86 5.88 -1.61 6.23
C LEU A 86 6.55 -2.55 7.20
N ASP A 87 5.85 -2.89 8.29
CA ASP A 87 6.23 -3.94 9.23
C ASP A 87 5.23 -5.09 9.12
N LEU A 88 5.75 -6.30 8.96
CA LEU A 88 4.94 -7.51 8.83
C LEU A 88 5.36 -8.54 9.86
N GLU A 89 4.36 -9.09 10.53
CA GLU A 89 4.52 -10.22 11.44
C GLU A 89 3.59 -11.35 11.00
N LYS A 90 4.14 -12.52 10.71
CA LYS A 90 3.37 -13.72 10.37
C LYS A 90 3.89 -14.96 11.11
N THR A 91 2.98 -15.88 11.40
CA THR A 91 3.36 -17.24 11.82
C THR A 91 3.79 -18.04 10.59
N VAL A 92 4.91 -18.75 10.70
CA VAL A 92 5.44 -19.58 9.60
C VAL A 92 5.07 -21.03 9.89
N ALA A 93 4.38 -21.68 8.96
CA ALA A 93 3.93 -23.06 9.10
C ALA A 93 4.18 -23.88 7.84
N SER A 94 4.39 -25.18 8.01
CA SER A 94 4.36 -26.12 6.89
C SER A 94 2.90 -26.42 6.52
N ARG A 95 2.63 -26.60 5.24
CA ARG A 95 1.29 -26.95 4.73
C ARG A 95 0.70 -28.19 5.42
N ASP A 96 1.54 -29.14 5.78
CA ASP A 96 1.12 -30.37 6.46
C ASP A 96 0.66 -30.16 7.92
N MET A 97 1.00 -29.01 8.51
CA MET A 97 0.57 -28.63 9.87
C MET A 97 -0.81 -27.98 9.91
N LEU A 98 -1.34 -27.60 8.78
CA LEU A 98 -2.62 -26.91 8.66
C LEU A 98 -3.73 -27.95 8.47
N ALA A 99 -4.71 -27.97 9.36
CA ALA A 99 -5.72 -29.02 9.45
C ALA A 99 -6.74 -29.02 8.31
N ASP A 100 -6.90 -27.90 7.60
CA ASP A 100 -7.83 -27.76 6.48
C ASP A 100 -7.24 -26.83 5.42
N PRO A 101 -7.03 -27.31 4.17
CA PRO A 101 -6.48 -26.49 3.09
C PRO A 101 -7.41 -25.37 2.59
N ASP A 102 -8.65 -25.34 3.01
CA ASP A 102 -9.69 -24.41 2.54
C ASP A 102 -10.12 -23.40 3.63
N ASP A 103 -9.38 -23.31 4.74
CA ASP A 103 -9.68 -22.39 5.84
C ASP A 103 -9.15 -20.99 5.53
N SER A 104 -10.02 -19.97 5.62
CA SER A 104 -9.70 -18.54 5.47
C SER A 104 -8.63 -18.01 6.46
N LYS A 105 -8.15 -18.85 7.37
CA LYS A 105 -7.04 -18.56 8.29
C LYS A 105 -5.66 -18.68 7.64
N TYR A 106 -5.56 -19.14 6.39
CA TYR A 106 -4.29 -19.22 5.67
C TYR A 106 -3.63 -17.86 5.47
N ASP A 107 -4.40 -16.80 5.41
CA ASP A 107 -3.90 -15.42 5.25
C ASP A 107 -3.00 -14.99 6.44
N ASP A 108 -3.17 -15.62 7.61
CA ASP A 108 -2.36 -15.35 8.80
C ASP A 108 -1.01 -16.08 8.80
N TYR A 109 -0.81 -17.03 7.87
CA TYR A 109 0.38 -17.87 7.84
C TYR A 109 1.24 -17.61 6.60
N ALA A 110 2.56 -17.66 6.80
CA ALA A 110 3.52 -17.77 5.72
C ALA A 110 3.88 -19.26 5.53
N ILE A 111 3.63 -19.80 4.35
CA ILE A 111 3.67 -21.25 4.12
C ILE A 111 5.05 -21.70 3.64
N ILE A 112 5.59 -22.73 4.30
CA ILE A 112 6.83 -23.41 3.87
C ILE A 112 6.47 -24.49 2.86
N GLU A 113 7.14 -24.47 1.72
CA GLU A 113 7.11 -25.52 0.71
C GLU A 113 8.53 -26.03 0.43
N ASP A 114 8.74 -27.32 0.52
CA ASP A 114 10.05 -27.99 0.29
C ASP A 114 11.23 -27.39 1.08
N GLY A 115 10.96 -26.83 2.27
CA GLY A 115 11.98 -26.19 3.12
C GLY A 115 12.27 -24.72 2.76
N PHE A 116 11.52 -24.14 1.84
CA PHE A 116 11.62 -22.74 1.43
C PHE A 116 10.35 -21.98 1.78
N LEU A 117 10.52 -20.73 2.13
CA LEU A 117 9.43 -19.76 2.31
C LEU A 117 9.42 -18.78 1.13
N ASP A 118 8.33 -18.78 0.38
CA ASP A 118 8.10 -17.78 -0.67
C ASP A 118 7.51 -16.51 -0.04
N MET A 119 8.19 -15.39 -0.24
CA MET A 119 7.81 -14.09 0.31
C MET A 119 7.11 -13.18 -0.71
N ASP A 120 7.00 -13.61 -1.97
CA ASP A 120 6.43 -12.79 -3.04
C ASP A 120 4.96 -12.44 -2.75
N GLU A 121 4.16 -13.44 -2.49
CA GLU A 121 2.72 -13.27 -2.25
C GLU A 121 2.44 -12.51 -0.93
N PRO A 122 2.99 -12.91 0.23
CA PRO A 122 2.76 -12.18 1.48
C PRO A 122 3.20 -10.72 1.45
N LEU A 123 4.32 -10.40 0.81
CA LEU A 123 4.78 -9.03 0.67
C LEU A 123 3.89 -8.22 -0.28
N ARG A 124 3.50 -8.80 -1.40
CA ARG A 124 2.63 -8.15 -2.39
C ARG A 124 1.27 -7.83 -1.80
N GLU A 125 0.62 -8.79 -1.14
CA GLU A 125 -0.66 -8.59 -0.47
C GLU A 125 -0.60 -7.47 0.56
N GLN A 126 0.45 -7.46 1.39
CA GLN A 126 0.59 -6.44 2.41
C GLN A 126 0.86 -5.05 1.82
N ILE A 127 1.66 -4.96 0.75
CA ILE A 127 1.85 -3.71 0.01
C ILE A 127 0.51 -3.24 -0.57
N GLU A 128 -0.28 -4.13 -1.18
CA GLU A 128 -1.60 -3.80 -1.73
C GLU A 128 -2.56 -3.25 -0.67
N MET A 129 -2.49 -3.77 0.54
CA MET A 129 -3.37 -3.34 1.63
C MET A 129 -2.95 -2.01 2.26
N GLU A 130 -1.65 -1.76 2.39
CA GLU A 130 -1.13 -0.63 3.17
C GLU A 130 -0.60 0.53 2.32
N PHE A 131 -0.24 0.27 1.06
CA PHE A 131 0.29 1.33 0.21
C PHE A 131 -0.78 2.39 -0.07
N PRO A 132 -0.47 3.69 0.10
CA PRO A 132 -1.45 4.75 -0.09
C PRO A 132 -2.01 4.79 -1.51
N VAL A 133 -3.31 4.75 -1.67
CA VAL A 133 -4.01 4.88 -2.97
C VAL A 133 -4.02 6.33 -3.46
N ARG A 134 -3.77 7.30 -2.57
CA ARG A 134 -3.90 8.72 -2.88
C ARG A 134 -2.79 9.54 -2.26
N PHE A 135 -2.05 10.23 -3.11
CA PHE A 135 -0.94 11.09 -2.71
C PHE A 135 -1.31 12.56 -2.84
N LEU A 136 -0.95 13.36 -1.85
CA LEU A 136 -1.13 14.80 -1.84
C LEU A 136 0.21 15.48 -1.58
N CYS A 137 0.47 16.59 -2.26
CA CYS A 137 1.67 17.37 -2.01
C CYS A 137 1.66 18.04 -0.62
N HIS A 138 0.46 18.35 -0.09
CA HIS A 138 0.17 18.77 1.28
C HIS A 138 -1.32 18.58 1.57
N GLU A 139 -1.70 18.48 2.83
CA GLU A 139 -3.07 18.15 3.25
C GLU A 139 -4.13 19.11 2.69
N ASP A 140 -3.84 20.42 2.72
CA ASP A 140 -4.72 21.49 2.25
C ASP A 140 -4.56 21.81 0.76
N CYS A 141 -4.03 20.89 -0.05
CA CYS A 141 -3.86 21.10 -1.48
C CYS A 141 -5.19 21.47 -2.14
N LYS A 142 -5.25 22.66 -2.75
CA LYS A 142 -6.45 23.19 -3.42
C LYS A 142 -6.70 22.56 -4.79
N GLY A 143 -5.68 21.91 -5.36
CA GLY A 143 -5.77 21.25 -6.66
C GLY A 143 -5.73 22.19 -7.84
N LEU A 144 -6.19 21.70 -8.99
CA LEU A 144 -6.33 22.45 -10.23
C LEU A 144 -7.73 22.98 -10.37
N CYS A 145 -7.87 24.15 -10.99
CA CYS A 145 -9.19 24.66 -11.39
C CYS A 145 -9.81 23.72 -12.44
N PRO A 146 -11.04 23.23 -12.25
CA PRO A 146 -11.67 22.30 -13.19
C PRO A 146 -12.03 22.93 -14.54
N LYS A 147 -12.00 24.28 -14.66
CA LYS A 147 -12.32 25.00 -15.89
C LYS A 147 -11.07 25.38 -16.70
N CYS A 148 -10.05 25.92 -16.05
CA CYS A 148 -8.88 26.45 -16.76
C CYS A 148 -7.57 25.72 -16.45
N GLY A 149 -7.56 24.74 -15.53
CA GLY A 149 -6.37 23.97 -15.17
C GLY A 149 -5.34 24.73 -14.32
N LYS A 150 -5.60 26.01 -13.94
CA LYS A 150 -4.67 26.76 -13.09
C LYS A 150 -4.51 26.08 -11.73
N ASN A 151 -3.27 25.97 -11.25
CA ASN A 151 -3.01 25.47 -9.90
C ASN A 151 -3.51 26.49 -8.86
N LEU A 152 -4.50 26.09 -8.07
CA LEU A 152 -5.13 26.94 -7.07
C LEU A 152 -4.29 27.13 -5.81
N ASN A 153 -3.18 26.39 -5.67
CA ASN A 153 -2.21 26.63 -4.61
C ASN A 153 -1.39 27.89 -4.88
N ASP A 154 -1.16 28.24 -6.16
CA ASP A 154 -0.38 29.41 -6.58
C ASP A 154 -1.22 30.68 -6.67
N GLY A 155 -2.52 30.59 -6.42
CA GLY A 155 -3.46 31.72 -6.43
C GLY A 155 -4.79 31.40 -7.11
N GLU A 156 -5.76 32.25 -6.87
CA GLU A 156 -7.09 32.11 -7.44
C GLU A 156 -7.11 32.38 -8.95
N CYS A 157 -8.09 31.82 -9.64
CA CYS A 157 -8.39 32.11 -11.03
C CYS A 157 -9.71 32.89 -11.13
N ASP A 158 -9.92 33.59 -12.26
CA ASP A 158 -11.12 34.40 -12.52
C ASP A 158 -12.33 33.56 -13.01
N CYS A 159 -12.21 32.23 -12.99
CA CYS A 159 -13.29 31.35 -13.38
C CYS A 159 -14.45 31.40 -12.38
N PRO A 160 -15.71 31.36 -12.80
CA PRO A 160 -16.85 31.30 -11.90
C PRO A 160 -16.79 30.01 -11.06
N LYS A 161 -16.77 30.18 -9.73
CA LYS A 161 -16.50 29.11 -8.76
C LYS A 161 -17.65 28.12 -8.54
N LYS A 162 -18.88 28.45 -8.98
CA LYS A 162 -20.05 27.57 -8.80
C LYS A 162 -20.97 27.64 -10.03
N GLU A 163 -20.93 26.60 -10.83
CA GLU A 163 -22.09 26.20 -11.63
C GLU A 163 -22.76 25.02 -10.90
N ILE A 164 -24.00 25.25 -10.47
CA ILE A 164 -24.84 24.19 -9.91
C ILE A 164 -25.24 23.30 -11.09
N ASP A 165 -24.92 21.99 -11.04
CA ASP A 165 -25.42 21.07 -12.06
C ASP A 165 -26.94 21.20 -12.14
N PRO A 166 -27.52 21.47 -13.35
CA PRO A 166 -28.96 21.64 -13.51
C PRO A 166 -29.77 20.46 -12.95
N ARG A 167 -29.23 19.26 -12.97
CA ARG A 167 -29.86 18.07 -12.40
C ARG A 167 -29.96 18.11 -10.87
N LEU A 168 -29.06 18.83 -10.20
CA LEU A 168 -29.02 19.00 -8.75
C LEU A 168 -29.63 20.31 -8.27
N ALA A 169 -30.05 21.19 -9.19
CA ALA A 169 -30.63 22.50 -8.86
C ALA A 169 -31.87 22.36 -7.94
N GLY A 170 -32.66 21.29 -8.10
CA GLY A 170 -33.81 20.99 -7.24
C GLY A 170 -33.47 20.71 -5.76
N LEU A 171 -32.22 20.41 -5.43
CA LEU A 171 -31.76 20.19 -4.04
C LEU A 171 -31.42 21.49 -3.31
N GLY A 172 -31.29 22.62 -4.03
CA GLY A 172 -30.96 23.92 -3.44
C GLY A 172 -31.92 24.37 -2.33
N PRO A 173 -33.24 24.30 -2.53
CA PRO A 173 -34.22 24.66 -1.49
C PRO A 173 -34.18 23.75 -0.25
N LEU A 174 -33.84 22.46 -0.42
CA LEU A 174 -33.69 21.50 0.68
C LEU A 174 -32.46 21.83 1.53
N LEU A 175 -31.34 22.15 0.89
CA LEU A 175 -30.11 22.58 1.57
C LEU A 175 -30.30 23.89 2.35
N ALA A 176 -31.08 24.80 1.83
CA ALA A 176 -31.40 26.05 2.52
C ALA A 176 -32.23 25.80 3.80
N LYS A 177 -33.22 24.90 3.76
CA LYS A 177 -34.02 24.52 4.91
C LYS A 177 -33.23 23.84 6.00
N LEU A 178 -32.31 22.90 5.64
CA LEU A 178 -31.44 22.22 6.59
C LEU A 178 -30.51 23.19 7.33
N LYS A 179 -29.97 24.19 6.64
CA LYS A 179 -29.13 25.23 7.27
C LYS A 179 -29.91 26.16 8.20
N GLU A 180 -31.20 26.38 7.96
CA GLU A 180 -32.06 27.15 8.86
C GLU A 180 -32.41 26.37 10.11
N GLU A 181 -32.51 25.06 10.04
CA GLU A 181 -32.74 24.17 11.17
C GLU A 181 -31.52 23.98 12.08
N GLU A 182 -30.31 23.96 11.50
CA GLU A 182 -29.03 23.88 12.27
C GLU A 182 -28.69 25.18 13.04
N ASN A 183 -29.26 26.33 12.64
CA ASN A 183 -29.02 27.63 13.29
C ASN A 183 -30.10 27.99 14.34
N LYS A 184 -30.94 27.04 14.74
CA LYS A 184 -32.03 27.23 15.74
C LYS A 184 -31.77 26.45 17.01
#